data_3afeea6eb839ac4babf5f09c23f27c87
#
_entry.id   3afeea6eb839ac4babf5f09c23f27c87
#
_cell.length_a   1.000
_cell.length_b   1.000
_cell.length_c   1.000
_cell.angle_alpha   90.00
_cell.angle_beta   90.00
_cell.angle_gamma   90.00
#
_symmetry.space_group_name_H-M   'P 1'
#
loop_
_entity.id
_entity.type
_entity.pdbx_description
1 polymer ?
#
loop_
_entity_poly.entity_id
_entity_poly.type
_entity_poly.pdbx_seq_one_letter_code
_entity_poly.pdbx_strand_id
1 'polypeptide(L)'
;KDYLDILEKFPVNRTSKIDIKGRPAIASDCKANILYWSKPLADPFGGTDLANGRHPVKMIEPTPKKDDPEEIIYLTQGFLQFSDTFLRAYGHPLLLKVAENINGEDFVPFTEGYFIKDPGLGASVAWHQDGTTHWDNPDWDQYTHGFNFMAQLYKSTPGNGVWVVPGTHQLGKVDIKKMVLEAGTERLPDAVPIVCGPGDVAITNRQVLHGSFANTSADRRVTINYGFHKKSSVLNVLGGGLHGRPQIYDEKHIIERSRLIQYAISARSQKYPEETPYIYKALEKDKKKYTWDDQARKDIKDYSLMDMSI
;
A
#
# COMPACT_ATOMS: atom_id res chain seq x y z
N LYS A 1 -6.81 13.94 -12.51
CA LYS A 1 -6.30 14.38 -13.83
C LYS A 1 -4.89 13.82 -14.04
N ASP A 2 -3.96 14.08 -13.12
CA ASP A 2 -2.56 13.64 -13.24
C ASP A 2 -2.39 12.11 -13.32
N TYR A 3 -3.33 11.37 -12.76
CA TYR A 3 -3.31 9.90 -12.80
C TYR A 3 -3.61 9.33 -14.18
N LEU A 4 -4.65 9.82 -14.83
CA LEU A 4 -4.97 9.44 -16.21
C LEU A 4 -3.85 9.86 -17.15
N ASP A 5 -3.27 11.06 -16.94
CA ASP A 5 -2.11 11.54 -17.68
C ASP A 5 -0.87 10.64 -17.49
N ILE A 6 -0.70 10.04 -16.29
CA ILE A 6 0.38 9.07 -16.03
C ILE A 6 0.12 7.78 -16.79
N LEU A 7 -1.11 7.27 -16.78
CA LEU A 7 -1.47 6.05 -17.50
C LEU A 7 -1.36 6.20 -19.02
N GLU A 8 -1.61 7.41 -19.55
CA GLU A 8 -1.50 7.70 -20.98
C GLU A 8 -0.05 7.91 -21.42
N LYS A 9 0.77 8.57 -20.60
CA LYS A 9 2.16 8.92 -20.95
C LYS A 9 3.18 7.81 -20.78
N PHE A 10 2.92 6.89 -19.85
CA PHE A 10 3.84 5.78 -19.63
C PHE A 10 3.22 4.50 -20.18
N PRO A 11 3.89 3.86 -21.16
CA PRO A 11 3.45 2.55 -21.62
C PRO A 11 3.46 1.64 -20.41
N VAL A 12 2.28 1.46 -19.87
CA VAL A 12 2.04 0.47 -18.85
C VAL A 12 2.25 -0.85 -19.52
N ASN A 13 3.34 -1.53 -19.24
CA ASN A 13 3.38 -2.94 -19.50
C ASN A 13 2.20 -3.51 -18.74
N ARG A 14 1.12 -3.84 -19.43
CA ARG A 14 -0.01 -4.57 -18.89
C ARG A 14 0.56 -5.88 -18.32
N THR A 15 1.04 -5.82 -17.11
CA THR A 15 1.34 -7.00 -16.38
C THR A 15 0.01 -7.56 -15.94
N SER A 16 -0.61 -8.17 -16.93
CA SER A 16 -1.49 -9.27 -16.75
C SER A 16 -2.89 -8.95 -16.30
N LYS A 17 -3.72 -9.43 -17.02
CA LYS A 17 -4.77 -10.34 -16.55
C LYS A 17 -4.22 -11.19 -15.41
N ILE A 18 -4.97 -11.31 -14.35
CA ILE A 18 -4.79 -12.36 -13.34
C ILE A 18 -4.48 -13.64 -14.11
N ASP A 19 -3.37 -14.32 -13.83
CA ASP A 19 -3.01 -15.53 -14.52
C ASP A 19 -4.11 -16.60 -14.32
N ILE A 20 -4.06 -17.70 -15.05
CA ILE A 20 -5.03 -18.80 -14.96
C ILE A 20 -5.18 -19.36 -13.53
N LYS A 21 -4.23 -19.07 -12.64
CA LYS A 21 -4.26 -19.40 -11.21
C LYS A 21 -4.74 -18.21 -10.37
N GLY A 22 -5.21 -17.14 -11.01
CA GLY A 22 -5.64 -15.94 -10.35
C GLY A 22 -4.49 -15.06 -9.82
N ARG A 23 -3.23 -15.23 -10.24
CA ARG A 23 -2.09 -14.44 -9.75
C ARG A 23 -1.79 -13.29 -10.68
N PRO A 24 -1.50 -12.08 -10.16
CA PRO A 24 -0.93 -11.04 -11.00
C PRO A 24 0.35 -11.57 -11.64
N ALA A 25 0.40 -11.69 -12.95
CA ALA A 25 1.64 -12.00 -13.62
C ALA A 25 2.44 -10.71 -13.70
N ILE A 26 3.48 -10.57 -12.91
CA ILE A 26 4.50 -9.55 -13.09
C ILE A 26 5.42 -10.07 -14.18
N ALA A 27 5.50 -9.34 -15.29
CA ALA A 27 6.51 -9.62 -16.27
C ALA A 27 7.89 -9.48 -15.61
N SER A 28 8.78 -10.45 -15.82
CA SER A 28 10.11 -10.49 -15.20
C SER A 28 10.99 -9.28 -15.56
N ASP A 29 10.61 -8.54 -16.59
CA ASP A 29 11.26 -7.34 -17.12
C ASP A 29 10.50 -6.04 -16.78
N CYS A 30 9.42 -6.13 -16.01
CA CYS A 30 8.63 -4.96 -15.65
C CYS A 30 9.42 -4.03 -14.72
N LYS A 31 9.81 -2.87 -15.27
CA LYS A 31 10.46 -1.75 -14.57
C LYS A 31 9.54 -0.53 -14.49
N ALA A 32 8.24 -0.74 -14.57
CA ALA A 32 7.23 0.30 -14.61
C ALA A 32 6.23 0.14 -13.46
N ASN A 33 5.21 1.00 -13.42
CA ASN A 33 4.09 0.84 -12.51
C ASN A 33 3.50 -0.57 -12.58
N ILE A 34 3.13 -1.13 -11.45
CA ILE A 34 2.34 -2.34 -11.38
C ILE A 34 0.88 -1.96 -11.26
N LEU A 35 0.10 -2.39 -12.25
CA LEU A 35 -1.34 -2.23 -12.25
C LEU A 35 -2.01 -3.57 -11.94
N TYR A 36 -2.93 -3.51 -11.00
CA TYR A 36 -3.76 -4.66 -10.65
C TYR A 36 -5.15 -4.47 -11.22
N TRP A 37 -5.56 -5.44 -12.01
CA TRP A 37 -6.85 -5.50 -12.65
C TRP A 37 -7.76 -6.47 -11.93
N SER A 38 -9.04 -6.16 -11.91
CA SER A 38 -10.09 -7.02 -11.37
C SER A 38 -11.33 -6.90 -12.24
N LYS A 39 -12.21 -7.87 -12.14
CA LYS A 39 -13.60 -7.69 -12.60
C LYS A 39 -14.28 -6.65 -11.72
N PRO A 40 -15.24 -5.89 -12.24
CA PRO A 40 -16.09 -5.02 -11.43
C PRO A 40 -16.67 -5.75 -10.22
N LEU A 41 -16.66 -5.09 -9.06
CA LEU A 41 -17.22 -5.57 -7.80
C LEU A 41 -16.65 -6.89 -7.26
N ALA A 42 -15.64 -7.47 -7.91
CA ALA A 42 -15.06 -8.74 -7.51
C ALA A 42 -14.11 -8.59 -6.32
N ASP A 43 -13.77 -9.73 -5.71
CA ASP A 43 -12.71 -9.88 -4.72
C ASP A 43 -11.55 -10.68 -5.35
N PRO A 44 -10.51 -10.00 -5.85
CA PRO A 44 -9.44 -10.67 -6.59
C PRO A 44 -8.50 -11.52 -5.72
N PHE A 45 -8.50 -11.32 -4.40
CA PHE A 45 -7.57 -11.99 -3.49
C PHE A 45 -8.24 -13.04 -2.59
N GLY A 46 -9.47 -12.80 -2.19
CA GLY A 46 -10.15 -13.59 -1.16
C GLY A 46 -10.32 -15.06 -1.51
N GLY A 47 -9.88 -15.95 -0.62
CA GLY A 47 -9.96 -17.39 -0.79
C GLY A 47 -9.05 -17.96 -1.88
N THR A 48 -8.10 -17.18 -2.42
CA THR A 48 -7.19 -17.58 -3.49
C THR A 48 -5.78 -17.84 -2.96
N ASP A 49 -4.98 -18.60 -3.72
CA ASP A 49 -3.56 -18.83 -3.42
C ASP A 49 -2.69 -17.59 -3.62
N LEU A 50 -3.22 -16.56 -4.29
CA LEU A 50 -2.57 -15.28 -4.55
C LEU A 50 -2.00 -14.61 -3.31
N ALA A 51 -2.73 -14.71 -2.23
CA ALA A 51 -2.41 -14.02 -1.00
C ALA A 51 -1.65 -14.91 -0.01
N ASN A 52 -1.12 -16.07 -0.44
CA ASN A 52 -0.42 -17.01 0.44
C ASN A 52 -1.15 -17.27 1.77
N GLY A 53 -2.48 -17.42 1.72
CA GLY A 53 -3.33 -17.59 2.89
C GLY A 53 -3.62 -16.31 3.70
N ARG A 54 -3.06 -15.16 3.32
CA ARG A 54 -3.29 -13.87 4.02
C ARG A 54 -4.73 -13.37 3.89
N HIS A 55 -5.41 -13.68 2.79
CA HIS A 55 -6.82 -13.36 2.53
C HIS A 55 -7.66 -14.65 2.52
N PRO A 56 -7.91 -15.24 3.69
CA PRO A 56 -8.42 -16.61 3.76
C PRO A 56 -9.91 -16.75 3.45
N VAL A 57 -10.65 -15.65 3.40
CA VAL A 57 -12.09 -15.62 3.10
C VAL A 57 -12.35 -14.75 1.88
N LYS A 58 -13.42 -15.06 1.16
CA LYS A 58 -13.89 -14.27 0.03
C LYS A 58 -14.97 -13.31 0.48
N MET A 59 -14.90 -12.05 0.04
CA MET A 59 -15.98 -11.09 0.27
C MET A 59 -17.15 -11.35 -0.68
N ILE A 60 -18.36 -10.92 -0.28
CA ILE A 60 -19.52 -10.96 -1.16
C ILE A 60 -19.25 -10.14 -2.42
N GLU A 61 -19.53 -10.75 -3.56
CA GLU A 61 -19.40 -10.12 -4.88
C GLU A 61 -20.80 -9.77 -5.42
N PRO A 62 -21.19 -8.49 -5.39
CA PRO A 62 -22.38 -8.04 -6.09
C PRO A 62 -22.28 -8.32 -7.59
N THR A 63 -23.40 -8.57 -8.24
CA THR A 63 -23.42 -8.81 -9.68
C THR A 63 -23.22 -7.50 -10.44
N PRO A 64 -22.19 -7.42 -11.32
CA PRO A 64 -22.01 -6.26 -12.19
C PRO A 64 -23.20 -6.07 -13.14
N LYS A 65 -23.40 -4.84 -13.60
CA LYS A 65 -24.40 -4.53 -14.64
C LYS A 65 -23.93 -5.05 -16.00
N LYS A 66 -24.87 -5.28 -16.90
CA LYS A 66 -24.61 -5.81 -18.24
C LYS A 66 -23.63 -4.92 -19.05
N ASP A 67 -23.71 -3.62 -18.84
CA ASP A 67 -22.92 -2.63 -19.58
C ASP A 67 -21.65 -2.17 -18.81
N ASP A 68 -21.35 -2.80 -17.68
CA ASP A 68 -20.10 -2.53 -16.95
C ASP A 68 -18.91 -3.03 -17.76
N PRO A 69 -17.71 -2.41 -17.61
CA PRO A 69 -16.51 -2.88 -18.28
C PRO A 69 -16.12 -4.28 -17.82
N GLU A 70 -15.45 -5.05 -18.67
CA GLU A 70 -15.00 -6.39 -18.30
C GLU A 70 -13.96 -6.38 -17.18
N GLU A 71 -13.12 -5.34 -17.13
CA GLU A 71 -12.02 -5.19 -16.17
C GLU A 71 -11.91 -3.73 -15.71
N ILE A 72 -11.49 -3.56 -14.46
CA ILE A 72 -11.18 -2.28 -13.83
C ILE A 72 -9.79 -2.33 -13.20
N ILE A 73 -9.13 -1.17 -13.09
CA ILE A 73 -7.93 -1.01 -12.25
C ILE A 73 -8.40 -0.71 -10.83
N TYR A 74 -7.98 -1.53 -9.87
CA TYR A 74 -8.34 -1.30 -8.46
C TYR A 74 -7.16 -0.92 -7.58
N LEU A 75 -5.92 -1.22 -7.99
CA LEU A 75 -4.70 -0.92 -7.25
C LEU A 75 -3.58 -0.58 -8.23
N THR A 76 -2.78 0.42 -7.87
CA THR A 76 -1.53 0.76 -8.56
C THR A 76 -0.41 0.88 -7.55
N GLN A 77 0.75 0.34 -7.88
CA GLN A 77 1.99 0.46 -7.10
C GLN A 77 3.13 1.03 -7.96
N GLY A 78 4.19 1.51 -7.33
CA GLY A 78 5.36 2.06 -8.04
C GLY A 78 5.15 3.46 -8.64
N PHE A 79 4.11 4.16 -8.28
CA PHE A 79 3.76 5.45 -8.90
C PHE A 79 4.69 6.61 -8.50
N LEU A 80 5.42 6.52 -7.40
CA LEU A 80 6.40 7.54 -7.00
C LEU A 80 7.53 7.70 -8.01
N GLN A 81 7.81 6.64 -8.78
CA GLN A 81 8.80 6.65 -9.86
C GLN A 81 8.41 7.55 -11.04
N PHE A 82 7.14 7.87 -11.18
CA PHE A 82 6.58 8.53 -12.37
C PHE A 82 5.91 9.88 -12.08
N SER A 83 5.72 10.21 -10.81
CA SER A 83 5.01 11.42 -10.42
C SER A 83 5.74 12.20 -9.35
N ASP A 84 6.32 13.33 -9.74
CA ASP A 84 6.92 14.30 -8.81
C ASP A 84 5.92 14.79 -7.76
N THR A 85 4.64 14.89 -8.11
CA THR A 85 3.60 15.34 -7.20
C THR A 85 3.40 14.33 -6.07
N PHE A 86 3.32 13.05 -6.39
CA PHE A 86 3.23 12.00 -5.38
C PHE A 86 4.52 11.88 -4.57
N LEU A 87 5.68 11.99 -5.23
CA LEU A 87 6.97 11.98 -4.54
C LEU A 87 7.07 13.13 -3.54
N ARG A 88 6.67 14.35 -3.92
CA ARG A 88 6.64 15.50 -3.00
C ARG A 88 5.63 15.32 -1.86
N ALA A 89 4.49 14.67 -2.10
CA ALA A 89 3.55 14.32 -1.03
C ALA A 89 4.17 13.32 -0.04
N TYR A 90 4.92 12.33 -0.55
CA TYR A 90 5.66 11.37 0.27
C TYR A 90 6.73 12.05 1.14
N GLY A 91 7.38 13.10 0.65
CA GLY A 91 8.36 13.92 1.39
C GLY A 91 7.75 14.98 2.31
N HIS A 92 6.44 14.94 2.61
CA HIS A 92 5.79 15.95 3.44
C HIS A 92 6.32 15.92 4.88
N PRO A 93 6.80 17.05 5.45
CA PRO A 93 7.49 17.05 6.73
C PRO A 93 6.62 16.54 7.89
N LEU A 94 5.34 16.86 7.92
CA LEU A 94 4.43 16.33 8.95
C LEU A 94 4.18 14.84 8.81
N LEU A 95 4.05 14.31 7.57
CA LEU A 95 3.90 12.88 7.33
C LEU A 95 5.12 12.12 7.89
N LEU A 96 6.32 12.56 7.52
CA LEU A 96 7.57 11.92 7.95
C LEU A 96 7.81 12.08 9.45
N LYS A 97 7.40 13.22 10.04
CA LYS A 97 7.49 13.41 11.50
C LYS A 97 6.56 12.48 12.27
N VAL A 98 5.37 12.23 11.76
CA VAL A 98 4.46 11.23 12.36
C VAL A 98 5.03 9.83 12.20
N ALA A 99 5.60 9.49 11.02
CA ALA A 99 6.27 8.20 10.80
C ALA A 99 7.42 7.99 11.79
N GLU A 100 8.27 9.00 12.02
CA GLU A 100 9.33 8.98 13.03
C GLU A 100 8.79 8.76 14.45
N ASN A 101 7.77 9.52 14.84
CA ASN A 101 7.21 9.41 16.19
C ASN A 101 6.62 8.02 16.50
N ILE A 102 6.15 7.31 15.48
CA ILE A 102 5.57 5.98 15.62
C ILE A 102 6.63 4.90 15.52
N ASN A 103 7.55 5.00 14.54
CA ASN A 103 8.44 3.90 14.18
C ASN A 103 9.91 4.11 14.61
N GLY A 104 10.25 5.29 15.14
CA GLY A 104 11.64 5.67 15.48
C GLY A 104 12.32 6.48 14.39
N GLU A 105 13.46 7.11 14.75
CA GLU A 105 14.21 8.03 13.88
C GLU A 105 14.79 7.37 12.62
N ASP A 106 14.96 6.06 12.66
CA ASP A 106 15.51 5.23 11.60
C ASP A 106 14.44 4.40 10.86
N PHE A 107 13.18 4.83 10.97
CA PHE A 107 12.08 4.17 10.27
C PHE A 107 12.39 3.94 8.79
N VAL A 108 11.84 2.88 8.21
CA VAL A 108 12.12 2.49 6.84
C VAL A 108 10.86 2.56 5.97
N PRO A 109 11.02 2.87 4.67
CA PRO A 109 9.91 2.86 3.75
C PRO A 109 9.49 1.41 3.48
N PHE A 110 8.20 1.26 3.29
CA PHE A 110 7.61 0.06 2.77
C PHE A 110 7.08 0.31 1.36
N THR A 111 6.12 -0.45 0.91
CA THR A 111 5.49 -0.22 -0.37
C THR A 111 4.54 0.97 -0.30
N GLU A 112 4.36 1.62 -1.44
CA GLU A 112 3.29 2.57 -1.66
C GLU A 112 2.33 2.03 -2.71
N GLY A 113 1.08 2.43 -2.56
CA GLY A 113 0.03 2.06 -3.50
C GLY A 113 -1.12 3.04 -3.45
N TYR A 114 -1.93 3.07 -4.46
CA TYR A 114 -3.22 3.71 -4.35
C TYR A 114 -4.33 2.82 -4.88
N PHE A 115 -5.37 2.78 -4.08
CA PHE A 115 -6.54 1.98 -4.32
C PHE A 115 -7.63 2.84 -4.95
N ILE A 116 -8.23 2.33 -6.02
CA ILE A 116 -9.29 2.99 -6.76
C ILE A 116 -10.56 2.20 -6.58
N LYS A 117 -11.61 2.89 -6.14
CA LYS A 117 -12.95 2.32 -6.08
C LYS A 117 -13.92 3.22 -6.80
N ASP A 118 -14.10 2.96 -8.08
CA ASP A 118 -15.05 3.70 -8.90
C ASP A 118 -16.50 3.42 -8.47
N PRO A 119 -17.43 4.37 -8.68
CA PRO A 119 -18.82 4.22 -8.32
C PRO A 119 -19.47 3.00 -8.99
N GLY A 120 -20.07 2.13 -8.19
CA GLY A 120 -20.75 0.93 -8.68
C GLY A 120 -19.84 -0.15 -9.29
N LEU A 121 -18.50 0.01 -9.24
CA LEU A 121 -17.55 -0.88 -9.92
C LEU A 121 -16.45 -1.39 -8.98
N GLY A 122 -16.10 -0.62 -7.95
CA GLY A 122 -14.89 -0.82 -7.16
C GLY A 122 -14.79 -2.21 -6.54
N ALA A 123 -13.69 -2.90 -6.78
CA ALA A 123 -13.38 -4.22 -6.25
C ALA A 123 -13.32 -4.23 -4.72
N SER A 124 -13.71 -5.35 -4.10
CA SER A 124 -13.47 -5.59 -2.68
C SER A 124 -12.00 -5.96 -2.42
N VAL A 125 -11.59 -5.81 -1.18
CA VAL A 125 -10.34 -6.35 -0.66
C VAL A 125 -10.69 -7.17 0.58
N ALA A 126 -10.45 -8.46 0.51
CA ALA A 126 -10.81 -9.39 1.57
C ALA A 126 -10.16 -9.04 2.91
N TRP A 127 -10.77 -9.50 4.00
CA TRP A 127 -10.23 -9.38 5.34
C TRP A 127 -8.82 -9.96 5.43
N HIS A 128 -7.87 -9.17 5.92
CA HIS A 128 -6.47 -9.55 6.10
C HIS A 128 -5.79 -8.73 7.19
N GLN A 129 -4.66 -9.23 7.63
CA GLN A 129 -3.67 -8.50 8.41
C GLN A 129 -2.42 -8.37 7.55
N ASP A 130 -1.82 -7.20 7.51
CA ASP A 130 -0.56 -6.97 6.80
C ASP A 130 0.64 -7.56 7.57
N GLY A 131 1.74 -7.80 6.86
CA GLY A 131 3.01 -8.17 7.49
C GLY A 131 3.15 -9.65 7.86
N THR A 132 2.49 -10.55 7.15
CA THR A 132 2.55 -12.00 7.44
C THR A 132 3.95 -12.59 7.38
N THR A 133 4.86 -12.02 6.61
CA THR A 133 6.25 -12.49 6.49
C THR A 133 7.11 -12.11 7.69
N HIS A 134 6.69 -11.15 8.51
CA HIS A 134 7.43 -10.70 9.69
C HIS A 134 7.03 -11.39 10.99
N TRP A 135 5.90 -12.07 11.02
CA TRP A 135 5.34 -12.62 12.24
C TRP A 135 6.25 -13.65 12.91
N ASP A 136 7.22 -14.18 12.17
CA ASP A 136 8.20 -15.14 12.67
C ASP A 136 9.56 -14.48 13.00
N ASN A 137 9.68 -13.14 12.88
CA ASN A 137 10.88 -12.43 13.28
C ASN A 137 10.97 -12.39 14.82
N PRO A 138 12.07 -12.82 15.43
CA PRO A 138 12.23 -12.79 16.89
C PRO A 138 12.22 -11.38 17.48
N ASP A 139 12.61 -10.37 16.69
CA ASP A 139 12.60 -8.96 17.08
C ASP A 139 11.28 -8.26 16.75
N TRP A 140 10.25 -9.04 16.43
CA TRP A 140 8.94 -8.55 16.11
C TRP A 140 8.32 -7.77 17.26
N ASP A 141 8.01 -6.52 17.03
CA ASP A 141 7.23 -5.70 17.94
C ASP A 141 5.75 -5.76 17.55
N GLN A 142 5.00 -6.59 18.28
CA GLN A 142 3.56 -6.75 18.00
C GLN A 142 2.74 -5.48 18.20
N TYR A 143 3.27 -4.45 18.88
CA TYR A 143 2.58 -3.19 19.09
C TYR A 143 2.97 -2.12 18.09
N THR A 144 4.25 -2.08 17.71
CA THR A 144 4.81 -1.04 16.82
C THR A 144 5.69 -1.68 15.74
N HIS A 145 5.06 -2.38 14.83
CA HIS A 145 5.77 -2.99 13.72
C HIS A 145 5.84 -2.05 12.49
N GLY A 146 4.70 -1.52 12.09
CA GLY A 146 4.57 -0.62 10.95
C GLY A 146 3.16 -0.07 10.85
N PHE A 147 3.05 1.00 10.07
CA PHE A 147 1.80 1.72 9.89
C PHE A 147 1.55 2.03 8.42
N ASN A 148 0.29 2.01 8.05
CA ASN A 148 -0.22 2.50 6.80
C ASN A 148 -0.80 3.90 6.99
N PHE A 149 -0.35 4.84 6.17
CA PHE A 149 -0.88 6.18 6.08
C PHE A 149 -1.79 6.24 4.85
N MET A 150 -3.09 6.25 5.07
CA MET A 150 -4.12 6.22 4.05
C MET A 150 -4.63 7.63 3.76
N ALA A 151 -3.96 8.35 2.87
CA ALA A 151 -4.36 9.69 2.44
C ALA A 151 -5.53 9.62 1.43
N GLN A 152 -6.59 10.37 1.69
CA GLN A 152 -7.81 10.34 0.90
C GLN A 152 -7.80 11.45 -0.15
N LEU A 153 -7.88 11.10 -1.45
CA LEU A 153 -8.12 12.07 -2.52
C LEU A 153 -9.62 12.37 -2.70
N TYR A 154 -10.45 11.43 -2.34
CA TYR A 154 -11.90 11.53 -2.29
C TYR A 154 -12.39 11.05 -0.92
N LYS A 155 -13.63 11.35 -0.57
CA LYS A 155 -14.16 10.92 0.73
C LYS A 155 -14.21 9.40 0.85
N SER A 156 -13.87 8.91 2.03
CA SER A 156 -14.09 7.53 2.45
C SER A 156 -15.37 7.46 3.29
N THR A 157 -16.26 6.56 2.92
CA THR A 157 -17.57 6.38 3.53
C THR A 157 -17.78 4.91 3.90
N PRO A 158 -18.80 4.55 4.68
CA PRO A 158 -19.11 3.14 4.93
C PRO A 158 -19.36 2.31 3.66
N GLY A 159 -19.83 2.95 2.58
CA GLY A 159 -20.14 2.29 1.30
C GLY A 159 -18.94 2.01 0.41
N ASN A 160 -17.82 2.71 0.59
CA ASN A 160 -16.64 2.59 -0.27
C ASN A 160 -15.31 2.50 0.48
N GLY A 161 -15.33 2.71 1.79
CA GLY A 161 -14.15 2.85 2.64
C GLY A 161 -13.51 1.52 3.07
N VAL A 162 -12.41 1.67 3.79
CA VAL A 162 -11.78 0.58 4.52
C VAL A 162 -12.55 0.37 5.83
N TRP A 163 -12.70 -0.88 6.20
CA TRP A 163 -13.24 -1.31 7.49
C TRP A 163 -12.14 -1.97 8.30
N VAL A 164 -12.14 -1.73 9.60
CA VAL A 164 -11.19 -2.30 10.54
C VAL A 164 -11.91 -2.96 11.70
N VAL A 165 -11.30 -4.00 12.29
CA VAL A 165 -11.77 -4.57 13.55
C VAL A 165 -10.84 -4.08 14.66
N PRO A 166 -11.25 -3.07 15.45
CA PRO A 166 -10.41 -2.45 16.47
C PRO A 166 -9.88 -3.46 17.49
N GLY A 167 -8.64 -3.24 17.97
CA GLY A 167 -8.02 -4.10 18.99
C GLY A 167 -7.33 -5.35 18.43
N THR A 168 -7.65 -5.80 17.23
CA THR A 168 -7.10 -7.05 16.66
C THR A 168 -5.58 -7.00 16.42
N HIS A 169 -4.99 -5.82 16.28
CA HIS A 169 -3.53 -5.65 16.19
C HIS A 169 -2.77 -6.12 17.45
N GLN A 170 -3.46 -6.26 18.58
CA GLN A 170 -2.88 -6.74 19.85
C GLN A 170 -3.03 -8.24 20.05
N LEU A 171 -3.73 -8.93 19.16
CA LEU A 171 -4.07 -10.34 19.28
C LEU A 171 -3.12 -11.28 18.51
N GLY A 172 -2.10 -10.74 17.88
CA GLY A 172 -1.28 -11.51 16.95
C GLY A 172 -2.04 -11.89 15.68
N LYS A 173 -1.70 -13.00 15.07
CA LYS A 173 -2.43 -13.54 13.91
C LYS A 173 -3.82 -14.00 14.35
N VAL A 174 -4.87 -13.36 13.85
CA VAL A 174 -6.25 -13.79 14.13
C VAL A 174 -6.70 -14.85 13.13
N ASP A 175 -7.55 -15.77 13.59
CA ASP A 175 -8.19 -16.76 12.72
C ASP A 175 -9.41 -16.13 12.02
N ILE A 176 -9.15 -15.50 10.89
CA ILE A 176 -10.17 -14.80 10.10
C ILE A 176 -11.27 -15.76 9.63
N LYS A 177 -10.93 -17.00 9.26
CA LYS A 177 -11.93 -17.99 8.84
C LYS A 177 -12.90 -18.30 9.96
N LYS A 178 -12.37 -18.51 11.16
CA LYS A 178 -13.18 -18.79 12.36
C LYS A 178 -14.07 -17.58 12.68
N MET A 179 -13.53 -16.35 12.64
CA MET A 179 -14.31 -15.14 12.91
C MET A 179 -15.50 -14.99 11.95
N VAL A 180 -15.28 -15.20 10.65
CA VAL A 180 -16.35 -15.12 9.64
C VAL A 180 -17.36 -16.27 9.80
N LEU A 181 -16.90 -17.47 10.13
CA LEU A 181 -17.78 -18.62 10.37
C LEU A 181 -18.67 -18.40 11.61
N GLU A 182 -18.12 -17.92 12.71
CA GLU A 182 -18.85 -17.61 13.93
C GLU A 182 -19.84 -16.46 13.76
N ALA A 183 -19.46 -15.45 12.96
CA ALA A 183 -20.37 -14.35 12.62
C ALA A 183 -21.48 -14.76 11.63
N GLY A 184 -21.31 -15.86 10.91
CA GLY A 184 -22.20 -16.30 9.84
C GLY A 184 -22.23 -15.36 8.63
N THR A 185 -21.29 -14.43 8.55
CA THR A 185 -21.19 -13.42 7.49
C THR A 185 -19.78 -12.84 7.43
N GLU A 186 -19.35 -12.38 6.26
CA GLU A 186 -18.12 -11.61 6.12
C GLU A 186 -18.26 -10.17 6.66
N ARG A 187 -19.45 -9.71 7.01
CA ARG A 187 -19.68 -8.44 7.71
C ARG A 187 -19.50 -8.63 9.20
N LEU A 188 -18.23 -8.62 9.63
CA LEU A 188 -17.88 -8.84 11.04
C LEU A 188 -18.57 -7.81 11.94
N PRO A 189 -19.25 -8.24 13.02
CA PRO A 189 -20.08 -7.35 13.87
C PRO A 189 -19.30 -6.20 14.50
N ASP A 190 -18.04 -6.45 14.86
CA ASP A 190 -17.18 -5.45 15.53
C ASP A 190 -16.40 -4.57 14.54
N ALA A 191 -16.62 -4.74 13.24
CA ALA A 191 -15.95 -3.94 12.24
C ALA A 191 -16.53 -2.53 12.17
N VAL A 192 -15.66 -1.54 12.08
CA VAL A 192 -16.03 -0.14 11.92
C VAL A 192 -15.44 0.45 10.65
N PRO A 193 -16.17 1.32 9.93
CA PRO A 193 -15.63 1.98 8.74
C PRO A 193 -14.68 3.12 9.11
N ILE A 194 -13.64 3.30 8.33
CA ILE A 194 -12.80 4.49 8.38
C ILE A 194 -13.46 5.57 7.52
N VAL A 195 -14.05 6.57 8.17
CA VAL A 195 -14.72 7.70 7.51
C VAL A 195 -13.80 8.90 7.49
N CYS A 196 -13.48 9.39 6.29
CA CYS A 196 -12.56 10.51 6.08
C CYS A 196 -13.06 11.43 4.96
N GLY A 197 -12.77 12.73 5.10
CA GLY A 197 -12.90 13.70 4.02
C GLY A 197 -11.71 13.68 3.06
N PRO A 198 -11.81 14.34 1.90
CA PRO A 198 -10.67 14.59 1.03
C PRO A 198 -9.58 15.40 1.76
N GLY A 199 -8.34 14.94 1.68
CA GLY A 199 -7.19 15.55 2.39
C GLY A 199 -6.91 14.96 3.78
N ASP A 200 -7.84 14.22 4.36
CA ASP A 200 -7.59 13.50 5.62
C ASP A 200 -6.61 12.34 5.38
N VAL A 201 -5.88 12.00 6.44
CA VAL A 201 -4.99 10.84 6.47
C VAL A 201 -5.38 9.95 7.65
N ALA A 202 -5.90 8.77 7.36
CA ALA A 202 -6.09 7.74 8.37
C ALA A 202 -4.78 6.97 8.57
N ILE A 203 -4.40 6.77 9.84
CA ILE A 203 -3.20 6.01 10.20
C ILE A 203 -3.64 4.73 10.89
N THR A 204 -3.24 3.60 10.34
CA THR A 204 -3.59 2.29 10.87
C THR A 204 -2.35 1.45 11.13
N ASN A 205 -2.35 0.74 12.25
CA ASN A 205 -1.38 -0.31 12.49
C ASN A 205 -1.55 -1.40 11.43
N ARG A 206 -0.46 -1.87 10.85
CA ARG A 206 -0.50 -2.88 9.77
C ARG A 206 -1.09 -4.21 10.22
N GLN A 207 -1.03 -4.52 11.51
CA GLN A 207 -1.56 -5.77 12.08
C GLN A 207 -3.05 -5.72 12.38
N VAL A 208 -3.70 -4.55 12.30
CA VAL A 208 -5.15 -4.51 12.50
C VAL A 208 -5.85 -5.31 11.39
N LEU A 209 -6.80 -6.14 11.77
CA LEU A 209 -7.65 -6.83 10.81
C LEU A 209 -8.44 -5.80 10.02
N HIS A 210 -8.27 -5.78 8.71
CA HIS A 210 -8.93 -4.81 7.84
C HIS A 210 -9.32 -5.40 6.49
N GLY A 211 -10.22 -4.71 5.83
CA GLY A 211 -10.72 -5.09 4.51
C GLY A 211 -11.59 -3.99 3.92
N SER A 212 -12.14 -4.21 2.76
CA SER A 212 -13.10 -3.28 2.17
C SER A 212 -14.08 -4.00 1.27
N PHE A 213 -15.35 -3.69 1.41
CA PHE A 213 -16.42 -4.27 0.58
C PHE A 213 -16.38 -3.67 -0.84
N ALA A 214 -17.00 -4.36 -1.79
CA ALA A 214 -17.22 -3.83 -3.12
C ALA A 214 -17.95 -2.48 -3.06
N ASN A 215 -17.55 -1.52 -3.89
CA ASN A 215 -18.14 -0.19 -3.92
C ASN A 215 -19.40 -0.20 -4.81
N THR A 216 -20.55 -0.38 -4.21
CA THR A 216 -21.85 -0.26 -4.85
C THR A 216 -22.46 1.15 -4.75
N SER A 217 -21.76 2.08 -4.09
CA SER A 217 -22.21 3.46 -3.91
C SER A 217 -21.99 4.31 -5.16
N ALA A 218 -22.60 5.49 -5.19
CA ALA A 218 -22.39 6.49 -6.24
C ALA A 218 -21.09 7.30 -6.06
N ASP A 219 -20.38 7.12 -4.95
CA ASP A 219 -19.19 7.89 -4.61
C ASP A 219 -17.92 7.16 -5.00
N ARG A 220 -17.01 7.87 -5.69
CA ARG A 220 -15.63 7.38 -5.91
C ARG A 220 -14.82 7.46 -4.64
N ARG A 221 -13.94 6.49 -4.42
CA ARG A 221 -12.85 6.56 -3.45
C ARG A 221 -11.51 6.36 -4.15
N VAL A 222 -10.52 7.20 -3.84
CA VAL A 222 -9.11 6.97 -4.15
C VAL A 222 -8.30 7.22 -2.88
N THR A 223 -7.64 6.19 -2.42
CA THR A 223 -6.79 6.23 -1.23
C THR A 223 -5.35 5.99 -1.63
N ILE A 224 -4.47 6.94 -1.29
CA ILE A 224 -3.02 6.75 -1.40
C ILE A 224 -2.55 6.11 -0.10
N ASN A 225 -1.89 4.97 -0.21
CA ASN A 225 -1.33 4.28 0.94
C ASN A 225 0.19 4.43 0.93
N TYR A 226 0.74 4.97 2.01
CA TYR A 226 2.17 5.00 2.29
C TYR A 226 2.45 4.14 3.51
N GLY A 227 3.34 3.16 3.36
CA GLY A 227 3.73 2.27 4.45
C GLY A 227 5.10 2.63 5.02
N PHE A 228 5.19 2.62 6.34
CA PHE A 228 6.46 2.79 7.06
C PHE A 228 6.57 1.74 8.16
N HIS A 229 7.79 1.27 8.40
CA HIS A 229 8.09 0.26 9.38
C HIS A 229 9.11 0.74 10.40
N LYS A 230 9.05 0.18 11.59
CA LYS A 230 10.14 0.20 12.54
C LYS A 230 11.30 -0.63 11.97
N LYS A 231 12.49 -0.06 11.85
CA LYS A 231 13.65 -0.72 11.24
C LYS A 231 13.95 -2.08 11.90
N SER A 232 13.95 -2.15 13.23
CA SER A 232 14.24 -3.38 13.95
C SER A 232 13.26 -4.52 13.64
N SER A 233 12.01 -4.21 13.28
CA SER A 233 11.01 -5.21 12.92
C SER A 233 11.22 -5.84 11.55
N VAL A 234 11.99 -5.20 10.67
CA VAL A 234 12.20 -5.66 9.29
C VAL A 234 13.64 -6.05 8.99
N LEU A 235 14.58 -5.65 9.82
CA LEU A 235 16.00 -5.97 9.63
C LEU A 235 16.21 -7.48 9.61
N ASN A 236 16.89 -7.97 8.57
CA ASN A 236 17.16 -9.38 8.28
C ASN A 236 15.92 -10.26 8.02
N VAL A 237 14.75 -9.67 7.84
CA VAL A 237 13.54 -10.40 7.48
C VAL A 237 13.54 -10.72 5.99
N LEU A 238 13.08 -11.92 5.64
CA LEU A 238 12.82 -12.31 4.27
C LEU A 238 11.49 -11.68 3.83
N GLY A 239 11.56 -10.64 3.01
CA GLY A 239 10.41 -10.01 2.36
C GLY A 239 10.17 -10.53 0.95
N GLY A 240 9.29 -9.90 0.23
CA GLY A 240 8.99 -10.25 -1.18
C GLY A 240 7.72 -11.09 -1.34
N GLY A 241 6.69 -10.79 -0.55
CA GLY A 241 5.43 -11.52 -0.48
C GLY A 241 4.70 -11.75 -1.81
N LEU A 242 3.63 -11.00 -2.06
CA LEU A 242 2.70 -11.31 -3.18
C LEU A 242 3.31 -11.19 -4.58
N HIS A 243 4.28 -10.32 -4.80
CA HIS A 243 4.62 -9.84 -6.13
C HIS A 243 6.11 -9.81 -6.42
N GLY A 244 6.95 -9.91 -5.39
CA GLY A 244 8.38 -9.76 -5.51
C GLY A 244 9.12 -11.09 -5.48
N ARG A 245 10.39 -11.02 -5.82
CA ARG A 245 11.32 -12.09 -5.50
C ARG A 245 11.64 -12.01 -4.01
N PRO A 246 11.78 -13.13 -3.29
CA PRO A 246 12.22 -13.12 -1.92
C PRO A 246 13.52 -12.31 -1.77
N GLN A 247 13.50 -11.34 -0.88
CA GLN A 247 14.60 -10.43 -0.63
C GLN A 247 14.81 -10.30 0.87
N ILE A 248 16.04 -10.47 1.34
CA ILE A 248 16.38 -10.20 2.74
C ILE A 248 16.55 -8.70 2.92
N TYR A 249 15.89 -8.14 3.93
CA TYR A 249 16.01 -6.75 4.33
C TYR A 249 17.25 -6.54 5.20
N ASP A 250 18.44 -6.77 4.62
CA ASP A 250 19.69 -6.43 5.27
C ASP A 250 19.90 -4.90 5.32
N GLU A 251 20.91 -4.45 6.05
CA GLU A 251 21.25 -3.03 6.18
C GLU A 251 21.44 -2.34 4.82
N LYS A 252 22.07 -3.01 3.87
CA LYS A 252 22.31 -2.45 2.55
C LYS A 252 21.00 -2.22 1.81
N HIS A 253 20.13 -3.22 1.81
CA HIS A 253 18.83 -3.13 1.16
C HIS A 253 17.94 -2.06 1.79
N ILE A 254 17.93 -1.97 3.12
CA ILE A 254 17.21 -0.93 3.86
C ILE A 254 17.70 0.47 3.45
N ILE A 255 19.02 0.69 3.34
CA ILE A 255 19.59 1.97 2.90
C ILE A 255 19.18 2.28 1.46
N GLU A 256 19.26 1.31 0.56
CA GLU A 256 18.84 1.47 -0.83
C GLU A 256 17.36 1.87 -0.94
N ARG A 257 16.50 1.28 -0.14
CA ARG A 257 15.08 1.65 -0.08
C ARG A 257 14.87 3.03 0.53
N SER A 258 15.58 3.34 1.62
CA SER A 258 15.42 4.59 2.37
C SER A 258 15.84 5.83 1.57
N ARG A 259 16.67 5.68 0.53
CA ARG A 259 17.02 6.80 -0.39
C ARG A 259 15.80 7.48 -1.00
N LEU A 260 14.69 6.73 -1.17
CA LEU A 260 13.44 7.29 -1.70
C LEU A 260 12.88 8.40 -0.80
N ILE A 261 12.93 8.22 0.52
CA ILE A 261 12.51 9.25 1.47
C ILE A 261 13.36 10.51 1.28
N GLN A 262 14.67 10.34 1.12
CA GLN A 262 15.57 11.48 0.95
C GLN A 262 15.37 12.19 -0.40
N TYR A 263 15.12 11.45 -1.49
CA TYR A 263 14.73 12.04 -2.77
C TYR A 263 13.40 12.79 -2.68
N ALA A 264 12.43 12.25 -1.95
CA ALA A 264 11.14 12.89 -1.74
C ALA A 264 11.26 14.22 -0.98
N ILE A 265 12.08 14.24 0.08
CA ILE A 265 12.40 15.47 0.83
C ILE A 265 13.06 16.50 -0.10
N SER A 266 14.04 16.09 -0.89
CA SER A 266 14.73 16.97 -1.83
C SER A 266 13.79 17.53 -2.89
N ALA A 267 12.96 16.68 -3.51
CA ALA A 267 11.97 17.09 -4.50
C ALA A 267 10.95 18.09 -3.94
N ARG A 268 10.56 17.91 -2.67
CA ARG A 268 9.65 18.82 -1.98
C ARG A 268 10.31 20.15 -1.68
N SER A 269 11.52 20.14 -1.11
CA SER A 269 12.26 21.36 -0.77
C SER A 269 12.55 22.25 -1.98
N GLN A 270 12.78 21.64 -3.15
CA GLN A 270 12.95 22.39 -4.39
C GLN A 270 11.65 23.09 -4.85
N LYS A 271 10.50 22.48 -4.57
CA LYS A 271 9.20 23.03 -4.97
C LYS A 271 8.62 24.03 -3.97
N TYR A 272 8.91 23.82 -2.69
CA TYR A 272 8.40 24.59 -1.55
C TYR A 272 9.57 25.05 -0.67
N PRO A 273 10.41 25.99 -1.16
CA PRO A 273 11.62 26.42 -0.47
C PRO A 273 11.34 27.15 0.85
N GLU A 274 10.12 27.62 1.06
CA GLU A 274 9.65 28.27 2.29
C GLU A 274 9.32 27.28 3.42
N GLU A 275 9.15 26.00 3.10
CA GLU A 275 8.89 24.99 4.11
C GLU A 275 10.18 24.54 4.79
N THR A 276 10.13 24.32 6.11
CA THR A 276 11.23 23.64 6.81
C THR A 276 11.20 22.15 6.46
N PRO A 277 12.22 21.64 5.75
CA PRO A 277 12.24 20.25 5.35
C PRO A 277 12.43 19.31 6.55
N TYR A 278 11.86 18.12 6.46
CA TYR A 278 12.13 17.06 7.42
C TYR A 278 13.59 16.60 7.31
N ILE A 279 14.22 16.28 8.45
CA ILE A 279 15.56 15.72 8.51
C ILE A 279 15.47 14.23 8.77
N TYR A 280 15.73 13.44 7.74
CA TYR A 280 15.73 11.98 7.85
C TYR A 280 17.05 11.49 8.40
N LYS A 281 17.08 11.14 9.69
CA LYS A 281 18.30 10.81 10.45
C LYS A 281 19.10 9.66 9.86
N ALA A 282 18.42 8.64 9.36
CA ALA A 282 19.08 7.47 8.78
C ALA A 282 20.05 7.81 7.60
N LEU A 283 19.78 8.91 6.87
CA LEU A 283 20.57 9.34 5.71
C LEU A 283 21.03 10.80 5.80
N GLU A 284 20.99 11.42 6.98
CA GLU A 284 21.34 12.84 7.15
C GLU A 284 22.74 13.16 6.67
N LYS A 285 23.72 12.30 6.96
CA LYS A 285 25.12 12.49 6.55
C LYS A 285 25.32 12.42 5.04
N ASP A 286 24.47 11.67 4.36
CA ASP A 286 24.55 11.40 2.92
C ASP A 286 23.50 12.18 2.11
N LYS A 287 22.74 13.09 2.75
CA LYS A 287 21.63 13.80 2.10
C LYS A 287 21.97 14.47 0.77
N LYS A 288 23.21 14.93 0.60
CA LYS A 288 23.67 15.57 -0.65
C LYS A 288 23.76 14.58 -1.82
N LYS A 289 23.95 13.28 -1.54
CA LYS A 289 24.00 12.24 -2.57
C LYS A 289 22.61 11.98 -3.18
N TYR A 290 21.56 12.34 -2.44
CA TYR A 290 20.17 12.04 -2.81
C TYR A 290 19.40 13.31 -3.16
N THR A 291 20.05 14.20 -3.93
CA THR A 291 19.40 15.37 -4.51
C THR A 291 18.47 14.93 -5.64
N TRP A 292 17.26 15.47 -5.66
CA TRP A 292 16.29 15.17 -6.72
C TRP A 292 16.66 15.90 -8.01
N ASP A 293 17.10 15.14 -8.99
CA ASP A 293 17.53 15.61 -10.31
C ASP A 293 17.21 14.55 -11.39
N ASP A 294 17.69 14.75 -12.60
CA ASP A 294 17.47 13.82 -13.72
C ASP A 294 18.14 12.46 -13.52
N GLN A 295 19.25 12.41 -12.78
CA GLN A 295 19.89 11.14 -12.44
C GLN A 295 19.07 10.39 -11.39
N ALA A 296 18.63 11.08 -10.35
CA ALA A 296 17.76 10.51 -9.31
C ALA A 296 16.46 9.92 -9.91
N ARG A 297 15.88 10.60 -10.92
CA ARG A 297 14.71 10.10 -11.65
C ARG A 297 14.96 8.76 -12.36
N LYS A 298 16.19 8.53 -12.82
CA LYS A 298 16.58 7.26 -13.41
C LYS A 298 16.82 6.19 -12.35
N ASP A 299 17.46 6.59 -11.26
CA ASP A 299 17.88 5.69 -10.19
C ASP A 299 16.72 5.04 -9.43
N ILE A 300 15.55 5.70 -9.38
CA ILE A 300 14.40 5.17 -8.64
C ILE A 300 13.40 4.38 -9.51
N LYS A 301 13.70 4.14 -10.80
CA LYS A 301 12.72 3.53 -11.73
C LYS A 301 12.28 2.11 -11.39
N ASP A 302 12.94 1.44 -10.47
CA ASP A 302 12.63 0.07 -10.07
C ASP A 302 12.69 -0.16 -8.56
N TYR A 303 12.69 0.93 -7.77
CA TYR A 303 12.96 0.87 -6.33
C TYR A 303 12.01 -0.02 -5.54
N SER A 304 10.81 -0.27 -6.02
CA SER A 304 9.79 -1.02 -5.27
C SER A 304 9.26 -2.27 -5.99
N LEU A 305 9.86 -2.64 -7.13
CA LEU A 305 9.30 -3.72 -7.96
C LEU A 305 9.70 -5.12 -7.51
N MET A 306 10.75 -5.25 -6.71
CA MET A 306 11.34 -6.54 -6.38
C MET A 306 10.92 -7.09 -5.02
N ASP A 307 10.49 -6.23 -4.10
CA ASP A 307 10.27 -6.56 -2.70
C ASP A 307 9.04 -5.85 -2.12
N MET A 308 7.97 -5.80 -2.87
CA MET A 308 6.81 -4.95 -2.61
C MET A 308 5.93 -5.40 -1.45
N SER A 309 6.22 -6.49 -0.81
CA SER A 309 5.45 -6.96 0.35
C SER A 309 6.37 -7.56 1.37
N ILE A 310 6.37 -6.98 2.48
CA ILE A 310 6.88 -7.61 3.66
C ILE A 310 5.71 -8.17 4.46
#